data_850e2f8ccc6d399d72e744c8ee520207
#
_entry.id   850e2f8ccc6d399d72e744c8ee520207
#
_cell.length_a   1.000
_cell.length_b   1.000
_cell.length_c   1.000
_cell.angle_alpha   90.00
_cell.angle_beta   90.00
_cell.angle_gamma   90.00
#
_symmetry.space_group_name_H-M   'P 1'
#
loop_
_entity.id
_entity.type
_entity.pdbx_description
1 polymer ?
#
loop_
_entity_poly.entity_id
_entity_poly.type
_entity_poly.pdbx_seq_one_letter_code
_entity_poly.pdbx_strand_id
1 'polypeptide(L)'
;VDSSANAAKTSGEQIKIASPVNGRFVAVEDLSDETFAQQIMGQTTAIQPSSNGIIAPFDAEVTLVAETNHAIGLRSSDGIELLIHLGIDTVELKGEGFKPQVTQGEQVTQGDLLMEMDIAAIKEAGYDPVVLSIVTNTADYLDVISTATEADIVVGDNIAAAIN
;
A
#
# COMPACT_ATOMS: atom_id res chain seq x y z
N VAL A 1 -9.37 30.17 5.85
CA VAL A 1 -9.30 29.75 5.37
C VAL A 1 -9.67 29.38 4.94
N ASP A 2 -9.76 29.55 5.32
CA ASP A 2 -9.97 29.10 4.82
C ASP A 2 -10.52 28.74 4.47
N SER A 3 -10.81 28.91 4.66
CA SER A 3 -11.19 28.44 4.36
C SER A 3 -11.60 28.06 4.22
N SER A 4 -11.88 28.15 4.58
CA SER A 4 -12.23 27.57 4.53
C SER A 4 -12.63 26.98 4.65
N ALA A 5 -13.00 26.88 5.17
CA ALA A 5 -13.18 26.17 5.28
C ALA A 5 -13.84 25.58 5.02
N ASN A 6 -14.37 25.48 5.16
CA ASN A 6 -14.78 24.76 4.67
C ASN A 6 -14.80 24.46 3.81
N ALA A 7 -15.42 24.60 4.24
CA ALA A 7 -15.35 24.09 3.12
C ALA A 7 -14.40 23.61 2.71
N ALA A 8 -14.21 23.61 3.31
CA ALA A 8 -13.49 22.85 2.84
C ALA A 8 -12.92 21.78 2.35
N LYS A 9 -13.16 20.73 2.79
CA LYS A 9 -12.82 19.76 1.78
C LYS A 9 -13.41 20.19 0.48
N THR A 10 -12.58 20.43 -0.48
CA THR A 10 -13.04 20.93 -1.76
C THR A 10 -12.53 20.03 -2.86
N SER A 11 -13.24 20.03 -3.98
CA SER A 11 -12.83 19.28 -5.14
C SER A 11 -11.46 19.76 -5.61
N GLY A 12 -10.63 18.84 -6.03
CA GLY A 12 -9.28 19.12 -6.50
C GLY A 12 -8.21 19.00 -5.44
N GLU A 13 -8.59 18.89 -4.18
CA GLU A 13 -7.61 18.65 -3.13
C GLU A 13 -7.00 17.26 -3.27
N GLN A 14 -5.68 17.17 -3.18
CA GLN A 14 -4.99 15.90 -3.35
C GLN A 14 -4.42 15.41 -2.02
N ILE A 15 -4.68 14.14 -1.73
CA ILE A 15 -4.09 13.45 -0.59
C ILE A 15 -3.07 12.48 -1.17
N LYS A 16 -1.79 12.73 -0.89
CA LYS A 16 -0.71 11.97 -1.51
C LYS A 16 -0.46 10.67 -0.74
N ILE A 17 -0.19 9.62 -1.49
CA ILE A 17 0.12 8.31 -0.92
C ILE A 17 1.54 7.95 -1.32
N ALA A 18 2.40 7.75 -0.32
CA ALA A 18 3.80 7.46 -0.54
C ALA A 18 4.02 5.96 -0.73
N SER A 19 5.15 5.60 -1.31
CA SER A 19 5.52 4.20 -1.46
C SER A 19 5.92 3.59 -0.12
N PRO A 20 5.39 2.40 0.20
CA PRO A 20 5.77 1.71 1.44
C PRO A 20 7.07 0.93 1.32
N VAL A 21 7.69 0.87 0.16
CA VAL A 21 8.86 0.01 -0.06
C VAL A 21 9.73 0.58 -1.18
N ASN A 22 11.03 0.29 -1.12
CA ASN A 22 11.93 0.55 -2.25
C ASN A 22 11.75 -0.54 -3.28
N GLY A 23 11.75 -0.16 -4.55
CA GLY A 23 11.62 -1.17 -5.59
C GLY A 23 11.41 -0.56 -6.95
N ARG A 24 10.71 -1.31 -7.79
CA ARG A 24 10.50 -0.97 -9.18
C ARG A 24 9.00 -0.97 -9.47
N PHE A 25 8.53 0.08 -10.12
CA PHE A 25 7.13 0.16 -10.53
C PHE A 25 6.81 -0.95 -11.53
N VAL A 26 5.66 -1.61 -11.32
CA VAL A 26 5.14 -2.65 -12.20
C VAL A 26 3.75 -2.22 -12.65
N ALA A 27 3.49 -2.29 -13.95
CA ALA A 27 2.14 -2.00 -14.45
C ALA A 27 1.18 -3.08 -13.96
N VAL A 28 0.04 -2.66 -13.41
CA VAL A 28 -0.91 -3.63 -12.82
C VAL A 28 -1.42 -4.62 -13.86
N GLU A 29 -1.50 -4.21 -15.13
CA GLU A 29 -1.93 -5.09 -16.22
C GLU A 29 -1.00 -6.28 -16.41
N ASP A 30 0.25 -6.15 -15.95
CA ASP A 30 1.25 -7.20 -16.09
C ASP A 30 1.24 -8.20 -14.94
N LEU A 31 0.35 -8.00 -13.94
CA LEU A 31 0.26 -8.91 -12.81
C LEU A 31 -0.41 -10.21 -13.25
N SER A 32 0.07 -11.32 -12.67
CA SER A 32 -0.47 -12.64 -12.99
C SER A 32 -1.86 -12.87 -12.39
N ASP A 33 -2.20 -12.14 -11.32
CA ASP A 33 -3.49 -12.29 -10.65
C ASP A 33 -4.48 -11.28 -11.21
N GLU A 34 -5.56 -11.76 -11.80
CA GLU A 34 -6.54 -10.91 -12.47
C GLU A 34 -7.28 -9.98 -11.51
N THR A 35 -7.51 -10.41 -10.27
CA THR A 35 -8.18 -9.58 -9.28
C THR A 35 -7.40 -8.29 -9.07
N PHE A 36 -6.08 -8.40 -8.95
CA PHE A 36 -5.24 -7.23 -8.77
C PHE A 36 -5.02 -6.48 -10.09
N ALA A 37 -4.83 -7.20 -11.18
CA ALA A 37 -4.61 -6.58 -12.49
C ALA A 37 -5.80 -5.72 -12.91
N GLN A 38 -7.02 -6.13 -12.56
CA GLN A 38 -8.23 -5.39 -12.90
C GLN A 38 -8.63 -4.40 -11.80
N GLN A 39 -7.83 -4.30 -10.74
CA GLN A 39 -8.05 -3.36 -9.63
C GLN A 39 -9.44 -3.50 -9.00
N ILE A 40 -9.90 -4.74 -8.85
CA ILE A 40 -11.24 -5.01 -8.33
C ILE A 40 -11.40 -4.54 -6.89
N MET A 41 -10.32 -4.62 -6.10
CA MET A 41 -10.35 -4.22 -4.68
C MET A 41 -10.18 -2.72 -4.49
N GLY A 42 -9.82 -1.98 -5.53
CA GLY A 42 -9.58 -0.56 -5.48
C GLY A 42 -8.40 -0.17 -6.36
N GLN A 43 -8.09 1.14 -6.38
CA GLN A 43 -6.95 1.62 -7.15
C GLN A 43 -5.67 1.00 -6.58
N THR A 44 -4.90 0.35 -7.43
CA THR A 44 -3.75 -0.46 -7.04
C THR A 44 -2.48 0.06 -7.68
N THR A 45 -1.41 0.17 -6.87
CA THR A 45 -0.06 0.43 -7.38
C THR A 45 0.80 -0.77 -7.02
N ALA A 46 1.49 -1.33 -7.99
CA ALA A 46 2.31 -2.53 -7.81
C ALA A 46 3.79 -2.15 -7.85
N ILE A 47 4.56 -2.68 -6.91
CA ILE A 47 5.99 -2.40 -6.80
C ILE A 47 6.71 -3.72 -6.57
N GLN A 48 7.67 -4.03 -7.43
CA GLN A 48 8.54 -5.18 -7.22
C GLN A 48 9.61 -4.75 -6.21
N PRO A 49 9.62 -5.30 -4.99
CA PRO A 49 10.45 -4.75 -3.92
C PRO A 49 11.92 -5.10 -4.11
N SER A 50 12.78 -4.17 -3.70
CA SER A 50 14.23 -4.38 -3.65
C SER A 50 14.77 -4.36 -2.22
N SER A 51 13.91 -4.09 -1.23
CA SER A 51 14.27 -4.10 0.18
C SER A 51 13.18 -4.81 0.97
N ASN A 52 13.55 -5.36 2.12
CA ASN A 52 12.66 -6.21 2.90
C ASN A 52 11.74 -5.44 3.84
N GLY A 53 11.99 -4.16 4.06
CA GLY A 53 11.20 -3.37 5.02
C GLY A 53 10.01 -2.73 4.38
N ILE A 54 8.84 -2.92 4.99
CA ILE A 54 7.60 -2.27 4.57
C ILE A 54 7.33 -1.14 5.55
N ILE A 55 7.21 0.08 5.03
CA ILE A 55 7.24 1.32 5.80
C ILE A 55 5.88 2.01 5.70
N ALA A 56 5.44 2.63 6.80
CA ALA A 56 4.18 3.37 6.81
C ALA A 56 4.25 4.54 5.83
N PRO A 57 3.32 4.61 4.85
CA PRO A 57 3.33 5.68 3.85
C PRO A 57 2.72 6.99 4.35
N PHE A 58 2.07 6.97 5.50
CA PHE A 58 1.47 8.15 6.13
C PHE A 58 1.19 7.81 7.60
N ASP A 59 0.83 8.83 8.37
CA ASP A 59 0.37 8.62 9.74
C ASP A 59 -0.97 7.91 9.69
N ALA A 60 -1.10 6.84 10.46
CA ALA A 60 -2.28 5.98 10.33
C ALA A 60 -2.53 5.17 11.58
N GLU A 61 -3.73 4.59 11.62
CA GLU A 61 -4.07 3.50 12.54
C GLU A 61 -3.98 2.19 11.79
N VAL A 62 -3.38 1.19 12.40
CA VAL A 62 -3.32 -0.17 11.82
C VAL A 62 -4.68 -0.81 12.04
N THR A 63 -5.45 -0.98 10.97
CA THR A 63 -6.80 -1.52 11.06
C THR A 63 -6.83 -3.04 10.91
N LEU A 64 -5.77 -3.61 10.35
CA LEU A 64 -5.70 -5.04 10.09
C LEU A 64 -4.24 -5.48 10.00
N VAL A 65 -3.92 -6.60 10.64
CA VAL A 65 -2.74 -7.40 10.30
C VAL A 65 -3.31 -8.79 10.01
N ALA A 66 -3.19 -9.24 8.78
CA ALA A 66 -3.76 -10.52 8.39
C ALA A 66 -3.17 -11.66 9.21
N GLU A 67 -3.95 -12.67 9.47
CA GLU A 67 -3.53 -13.79 10.32
C GLU A 67 -2.25 -14.44 9.79
N THR A 68 -2.11 -14.52 8.48
CA THR A 68 -0.91 -15.08 7.83
C THR A 68 0.10 -13.99 7.48
N ASN A 69 -0.05 -12.79 8.01
CA ASN A 69 0.90 -11.67 7.92
C ASN A 69 1.17 -11.15 6.51
N HIS A 70 0.39 -11.58 5.51
CA HIS A 70 0.64 -11.20 4.12
C HIS A 70 -0.03 -9.89 3.72
N ALA A 71 -0.75 -9.25 4.63
CA ALA A 71 -1.44 -7.99 4.34
C ALA A 71 -1.59 -7.16 5.60
N ILE A 72 -1.47 -5.84 5.43
CA ILE A 72 -1.66 -4.86 6.50
C ILE A 72 -2.63 -3.80 6.00
N GLY A 73 -3.66 -3.51 6.81
CA GLY A 73 -4.60 -2.44 6.54
C GLY A 73 -4.28 -1.22 7.37
N LEU A 74 -4.38 -0.04 6.76
CA LEU A 74 -4.12 1.23 7.41
C LEU A 74 -5.26 2.19 7.12
N ARG A 75 -5.58 3.03 8.10
CA ARG A 75 -6.49 4.16 7.89
C ARG A 75 -5.75 5.44 8.22
N SER A 76 -5.61 6.33 7.25
CA SER A 76 -4.92 7.60 7.47
C SER A 76 -5.80 8.57 8.24
N SER A 77 -5.18 9.64 8.75
CA SER A 77 -5.94 10.72 9.40
C SER A 77 -6.88 11.41 8.43
N ASP A 78 -6.60 11.33 7.12
CA ASP A 78 -7.45 11.89 6.08
C ASP A 78 -8.59 10.96 5.66
N GLY A 79 -8.63 9.74 6.21
CA GLY A 79 -9.70 8.80 5.91
C GLY A 79 -9.40 7.82 4.79
N ILE A 80 -8.19 7.80 4.25
CA ILE A 80 -7.80 6.82 3.23
C ILE A 80 -7.69 5.44 3.89
N GLU A 81 -8.35 4.46 3.30
CA GLU A 81 -8.20 3.07 3.72
C GLU A 81 -7.31 2.37 2.72
N LEU A 82 -6.13 2.01 3.19
CA LEU A 82 -5.09 1.44 2.36
C LEU A 82 -4.83 0.00 2.80
N LEU A 83 -4.82 -0.91 1.84
CA LEU A 83 -4.38 -2.28 2.08
C LEU A 83 -3.03 -2.47 1.40
N ILE A 84 -2.02 -2.82 2.18
CA ILE A 84 -0.72 -3.19 1.63
C ILE A 84 -0.68 -4.71 1.59
N HIS A 85 -0.77 -5.25 0.38
CA HIS A 85 -0.80 -6.71 0.17
C HIS A 85 0.61 -7.15 -0.26
N LEU A 86 1.16 -8.10 0.47
CA LEU A 86 2.56 -8.49 0.34
C LEU A 86 2.66 -9.78 -0.47
N GLY A 87 2.88 -9.63 -1.76
CA GLY A 87 3.01 -10.76 -2.67
C GLY A 87 1.67 -11.25 -3.20
N ILE A 88 1.73 -12.17 -4.13
CA ILE A 88 0.56 -12.81 -4.73
C ILE A 88 0.53 -14.25 -4.27
N ASP A 89 -0.64 -14.69 -3.77
CA ASP A 89 -0.86 -16.05 -3.23
C ASP A 89 -0.01 -16.36 -2.00
N THR A 90 0.60 -15.34 -1.39
CA THR A 90 1.48 -15.53 -0.23
C THR A 90 0.74 -15.93 1.03
N VAL A 91 -0.58 -15.90 1.03
CA VAL A 91 -1.38 -16.50 2.10
C VAL A 91 -1.04 -17.98 2.28
N GLU A 92 -0.61 -18.65 1.22
CA GLU A 92 -0.23 -20.06 1.24
C GLU A 92 1.05 -20.32 2.03
N LEU A 93 1.83 -19.28 2.30
CA LEU A 93 3.05 -19.39 3.12
C LEU A 93 2.74 -19.50 4.61
N LYS A 94 1.51 -19.24 5.01
CA LYS A 94 1.03 -19.39 6.40
C LYS A 94 1.89 -18.58 7.38
N GLY A 95 2.32 -17.40 6.95
CA GLY A 95 3.09 -16.47 7.77
C GLY A 95 4.59 -16.59 7.63
N GLU A 96 5.09 -17.62 6.96
CA GLU A 96 6.55 -17.77 6.75
C GLU A 96 7.03 -16.70 5.79
N GLY A 97 8.15 -16.07 6.14
CA GLY A 97 8.72 -15.00 5.33
C GLY A 97 8.21 -13.62 5.72
N PHE A 98 7.35 -13.52 6.72
CA PHE A 98 6.80 -12.25 7.18
C PHE A 98 7.01 -12.09 8.68
N LYS A 99 7.47 -10.90 9.08
CA LYS A 99 7.71 -10.60 10.49
C LYS A 99 7.06 -9.26 10.81
N PRO A 100 5.83 -9.26 11.34
CA PRO A 100 5.13 -7.99 11.62
C PRO A 100 5.81 -7.23 12.76
N GLN A 101 5.85 -5.92 12.62
CA GLN A 101 6.43 -5.03 13.62
C GLN A 101 5.37 -4.21 14.31
N VAL A 102 4.10 -4.38 13.93
CA VAL A 102 2.97 -3.65 14.49
C VAL A 102 1.83 -4.62 14.73
N THR A 103 0.86 -4.18 15.54
CA THR A 103 -0.35 -4.95 15.83
C THR A 103 -1.57 -4.13 15.47
N GLN A 104 -2.69 -4.83 15.25
CA GLN A 104 -3.96 -4.18 14.94
C GLN A 104 -4.34 -3.23 16.09
N GLY A 105 -4.75 -2.03 15.72
CA GLY A 105 -5.13 -0.98 16.67
C GLY A 105 -4.01 -0.01 16.99
N GLU A 106 -2.79 -0.31 16.60
CA GLU A 106 -1.64 0.53 16.90
C GLU A 106 -1.62 1.77 16.02
N GLN A 107 -1.18 2.91 16.57
CA GLN A 107 -0.98 4.13 15.79
C GLN A 107 0.46 4.15 15.27
N VAL A 108 0.62 4.50 14.01
CA VAL A 108 1.95 4.57 13.38
C VAL A 108 2.15 5.93 12.75
N THR A 109 3.39 6.31 12.63
CA THR A 109 3.81 7.57 12.00
C THR A 109 4.47 7.24 10.67
N GLN A 110 4.32 8.12 9.69
CA GLN A 110 4.99 7.93 8.40
C GLN A 110 6.47 7.63 8.63
N GLY A 111 6.96 6.58 8.00
CA GLY A 111 8.33 6.14 8.15
C GLY A 111 8.53 4.98 9.11
N ASP A 112 7.53 4.66 9.92
CA ASP A 112 7.63 3.53 10.85
C ASP A 112 7.68 2.21 10.09
N LEU A 113 8.49 1.26 10.59
CA LEU A 113 8.57 -0.07 10.00
C LEU A 113 7.33 -0.88 10.39
N LEU A 114 6.59 -1.34 9.40
CA LEU A 114 5.36 -2.11 9.61
C LEU A 114 5.60 -3.61 9.59
N MET A 115 6.46 -4.06 8.69
CA MET A 115 6.64 -5.47 8.42
C MET A 115 8.01 -5.70 7.83
N GLU A 116 8.63 -6.83 8.17
CA GLU A 116 9.81 -7.32 7.44
C GLU A 116 9.37 -8.49 6.58
N MET A 117 9.65 -8.39 5.29
CA MET A 117 9.27 -9.40 4.31
C MET A 117 10.54 -10.01 3.73
N ASP A 118 10.66 -11.33 3.81
CA ASP A 118 11.85 -12.02 3.27
C ASP A 118 11.62 -12.30 1.80
N ILE A 119 12.07 -11.38 0.96
CA ILE A 119 11.88 -11.47 -0.49
C ILE A 119 12.48 -12.76 -1.05
N ALA A 120 13.68 -13.10 -0.61
CA ALA A 120 14.38 -14.30 -1.11
C ALA A 120 13.61 -15.57 -0.77
N ALA A 121 13.10 -15.68 0.45
CA ALA A 121 12.34 -16.85 0.87
C ALA A 121 11.04 -16.98 0.09
N ILE A 122 10.38 -15.86 -0.18
CA ILE A 122 9.12 -15.86 -0.93
C ILE A 122 9.36 -16.33 -2.36
N LYS A 123 10.40 -15.82 -3.00
CA LYS A 123 10.75 -16.26 -4.35
C LYS A 123 11.15 -17.72 -4.39
N GLU A 124 11.91 -18.18 -3.41
CA GLU A 124 12.35 -19.56 -3.34
C GLU A 124 11.17 -20.51 -3.18
N ALA A 125 10.13 -20.06 -2.49
CA ALA A 125 8.91 -20.85 -2.33
C ALA A 125 8.04 -20.86 -3.59
N GLY A 126 8.40 -20.08 -4.61
CA GLY A 126 7.68 -20.04 -5.89
C GLY A 126 6.64 -18.94 -5.99
N TYR A 127 6.63 -17.97 -5.08
CA TYR A 127 5.63 -16.89 -5.09
C TYR A 127 6.24 -15.58 -5.53
N ASP A 128 5.39 -14.71 -6.06
CA ASP A 128 5.78 -13.36 -6.50
C ASP A 128 5.73 -12.43 -5.29
N PRO A 129 6.86 -11.78 -4.92
CA PRO A 129 6.89 -10.91 -3.74
C PRO A 129 6.39 -9.49 -4.01
N VAL A 130 5.74 -9.24 -5.14
CA VAL A 130 5.28 -7.89 -5.50
C VAL A 130 4.44 -7.28 -4.37
N VAL A 131 4.69 -6.01 -4.06
CA VAL A 131 3.96 -5.27 -3.04
C VAL A 131 2.85 -4.48 -3.71
N LEU A 132 1.63 -4.67 -3.24
CA LEU A 132 0.45 -4.02 -3.81
C LEU A 132 -0.09 -3.01 -2.81
N SER A 133 -0.15 -1.75 -3.22
CA SER A 133 -0.71 -0.66 -2.43
C SER A 133 -2.10 -0.39 -2.99
N ILE A 134 -3.15 -0.70 -2.22
CA ILE A 134 -4.53 -0.68 -2.69
C ILE A 134 -5.35 0.28 -1.86
N VAL A 135 -5.96 1.29 -2.50
CA VAL A 135 -6.89 2.19 -1.84
C VAL A 135 -8.27 1.53 -1.89
N THR A 136 -8.67 0.88 -0.79
CA THR A 136 -9.88 0.08 -0.79
C THR A 136 -11.15 0.93 -0.77
N ASN A 137 -11.07 2.19 -0.31
CA ASN A 137 -12.22 3.10 -0.35
C ASN A 137 -12.12 4.12 -1.48
N THR A 138 -11.63 3.68 -2.64
CA THR A 138 -11.51 4.53 -3.83
C THR A 138 -12.81 5.28 -4.14
N ALA A 139 -13.95 4.62 -3.93
CA ALA A 139 -15.24 5.21 -4.25
C ALA A 139 -15.62 6.42 -3.38
N ASP A 140 -14.92 6.62 -2.26
CA ASP A 140 -15.17 7.75 -1.38
C ASP A 140 -14.56 9.05 -1.91
N TYR A 141 -13.78 8.98 -2.98
CA TYR A 141 -13.07 10.12 -3.56
C TYR A 141 -13.55 10.37 -4.97
N LEU A 142 -13.37 11.61 -5.45
CA LEU A 142 -13.68 11.93 -6.84
C LEU A 142 -12.87 11.06 -7.79
N ASP A 143 -11.61 10.85 -7.43
CA ASP A 143 -10.73 9.99 -8.21
C ASP A 143 -9.55 9.55 -7.34
N VAL A 144 -8.97 8.42 -7.66
CA VAL A 144 -7.71 7.98 -7.08
C VAL A 144 -6.83 7.59 -8.25
N ILE A 145 -5.73 8.30 -8.42
CA ILE A 145 -4.89 8.15 -9.60
C ILE A 145 -3.51 7.65 -9.21
N SER A 146 -2.91 6.86 -10.10
CA SER A 146 -1.52 6.46 -9.96
C SER A 146 -0.63 7.60 -10.42
N THR A 147 0.35 7.96 -9.61
CA THR A 147 1.34 8.99 -9.97
C THR A 147 2.72 8.38 -10.16
N ALA A 148 2.85 7.07 -10.00
CA ALA A 148 4.12 6.38 -10.19
C ALA A 148 4.40 6.21 -11.68
N THR A 149 5.44 6.88 -12.15
CA THR A 149 5.83 6.81 -13.57
C THR A 149 7.28 6.37 -13.74
N GLU A 150 8.04 6.29 -12.66
CA GLU A 150 9.45 5.94 -12.72
C GLU A 150 9.65 4.45 -12.56
N ALA A 151 10.69 3.90 -13.19
CA ALA A 151 11.01 2.49 -13.05
C ALA A 151 11.46 2.18 -11.62
N ASP A 152 12.26 3.08 -11.04
CA ASP A 152 12.79 2.88 -9.68
C ASP A 152 12.06 3.79 -8.71
N ILE A 153 11.64 3.22 -7.58
CA ILE A 153 10.86 3.90 -6.55
C ILE A 153 11.60 3.75 -5.22
N VAL A 154 11.65 4.85 -4.47
CA VAL A 154 12.24 4.87 -3.13
C VAL A 154 11.12 5.11 -2.13
N VAL A 155 11.26 4.53 -0.94
CA VAL A 155 10.33 4.79 0.17
C VAL A 155 10.11 6.28 0.34
N GLY A 156 8.85 6.70 0.40
CA GLY A 156 8.48 8.10 0.52
C GLY A 156 8.13 8.77 -0.78
N ASP A 157 8.50 8.19 -1.93
CA ASP A 157 8.07 8.73 -3.22
C ASP A 157 6.56 8.62 -3.33
N ASN A 158 5.92 9.64 -3.92
CA ASN A 158 4.47 9.60 -4.13
C ASN A 158 4.16 8.62 -5.25
N ILE A 159 3.26 7.67 -4.99
CA ILE A 159 2.88 6.65 -5.97
C ILE A 159 1.42 6.76 -6.37
N ALA A 160 0.62 7.47 -5.59
CA ALA A 160 -0.80 7.65 -5.88
C ALA A 160 -1.29 8.92 -5.22
N ALA A 161 -2.46 9.39 -5.64
CA ALA A 161 -3.11 10.53 -5.02
C ALA A 161 -4.62 10.31 -5.05
N ALA A 162 -5.28 10.56 -3.92
CA ALA A 162 -6.73 10.59 -3.83
C ALA A 162 -7.19 12.04 -4.00
N ILE A 163 -8.21 12.25 -4.80
CA ILE A 163 -8.72 13.59 -5.12
C ILE A 163 -10.09 13.73 -4.54
N ASN A 164 -10.23 14.70 -3.65
CA ASN A 164 -11.53 15.06 -3.06
C ASN A 164 -12.37 15.87 -4.02
#